data_68b61e6ae42d2e120a893ab88cf9d0da
#
_entry.id   68b61e6ae42d2e120a893ab88cf9d0da
#
_cell.length_a   1.000
_cell.length_b   1.000
_cell.length_c   1.000
_cell.angle_alpha   90.00
_cell.angle_beta   90.00
_cell.angle_gamma   90.00
#
_symmetry.space_group_name_H-M   'P 1'
#
loop_
_entity.id
_entity.type
_entity.pdbx_description
1 polymer ?
#
loop_
_entity_poly.entity_id
_entity_poly.type
_entity_poly.pdbx_seq_one_letter_code
_entity_poly.pdbx_strand_id
1 'polypeptide(L)'
;MQEVLVRGYLYQMIKNNYNIVVAVLISTGLFTFAHGGAFEAGILPVLNVITMSLFVTAVLEYTESLVAPIVIHFLWNGVGAIILGGVSLAEDYPHLFNMVISGNSILSMFSRILFMYKCN
;
A
#
# COMPACT_ATOMS: atom_id res chain seq x y z
N MET A 1 -2.94 -3.33 12.17
CA MET A 1 -2.82 -4.77 12.49
C MET A 1 -2.12 -5.55 11.38
N GLN A 2 -2.41 -5.28 10.10
CA GLN A 2 -1.83 -6.02 8.97
C GLN A 2 -0.29 -5.97 8.92
N GLU A 3 0.32 -4.80 9.17
CA GLU A 3 1.79 -4.64 9.20
C GLU A 3 2.45 -5.52 10.29
N VAL A 4 1.82 -5.62 11.45
CA VAL A 4 2.34 -6.43 12.56
C VAL A 4 2.39 -7.90 12.18
N LEU A 5 1.35 -8.42 11.54
CA LEU A 5 1.28 -9.81 11.12
C LEU A 5 2.23 -10.10 9.95
N VAL A 6 2.16 -9.28 8.89
CA VAL A 6 2.92 -9.54 7.66
C VAL A 6 4.41 -9.24 7.86
N ARG A 7 4.75 -8.11 8.45
CA ARG A 7 6.14 -7.65 8.58
C ARG A 7 6.74 -7.90 9.95
N GLY A 8 5.95 -7.84 11.00
CA GLY A 8 6.43 -8.15 12.35
C GLY A 8 6.66 -9.63 12.57
N TYR A 9 5.76 -10.48 12.12
CA TYR A 9 5.85 -11.91 12.33
C TYR A 9 6.30 -12.69 11.09
N LEU A 10 5.50 -12.69 10.05
CA LEU A 10 5.71 -13.55 8.88
C LEU A 10 7.03 -13.23 8.15
N TYR A 11 7.27 -11.97 7.84
CA TYR A 11 8.48 -11.52 7.16
C TYR A 11 9.74 -11.90 7.96
N GLN A 12 9.77 -11.61 9.25
CA GLN A 12 10.91 -11.92 10.11
C GLN A 12 11.13 -13.43 10.24
N MET A 13 10.06 -14.19 10.36
CA MET A 13 10.14 -15.65 10.42
C MET A 13 10.74 -16.24 9.15
N ILE A 14 10.29 -15.78 7.98
CA ILE A 14 10.80 -16.28 6.70
C ILE A 14 12.24 -15.80 6.47
N LYS A 15 12.54 -14.54 6.77
CA LYS A 15 13.90 -14.00 6.66
C LYS A 15 14.92 -14.78 7.49
N ASN A 16 14.55 -15.17 8.71
CA ASN A 16 15.43 -15.90 9.62
C ASN A 16 15.62 -17.38 9.22
N ASN A 17 14.62 -17.99 8.58
CA ASN A 17 14.68 -19.40 8.21
C ASN A 17 15.17 -19.67 6.77
N TYR A 18 15.04 -18.68 5.88
CA TYR A 18 15.42 -18.81 4.46
C TYR A 18 16.37 -17.69 4.05
N ASN A 19 15.85 -16.66 3.41
CA ASN A 19 16.61 -15.48 3.02
C ASN A 19 15.69 -14.27 2.80
N ILE A 20 16.30 -13.09 2.67
CA ILE A 20 15.60 -11.82 2.51
C ILE A 20 14.74 -11.77 1.24
N VAL A 21 15.22 -12.36 0.13
CA VAL A 21 14.50 -12.35 -1.15
C VAL A 21 13.18 -13.13 -1.04
N VAL A 22 13.24 -14.32 -0.47
CA VAL A 22 12.05 -15.16 -0.23
C VAL A 22 11.09 -14.45 0.73
N ALA A 23 11.60 -13.83 1.79
CA ALA A 23 10.78 -13.09 2.74
C ALA A 23 10.06 -11.91 2.06
N VAL A 24 10.74 -11.13 1.21
CA VAL A 24 10.16 -10.02 0.45
C VAL A 24 9.08 -10.52 -0.51
N LEU A 25 9.35 -11.56 -1.29
CA LEU A 25 8.40 -12.10 -2.27
C LEU A 25 7.13 -12.63 -1.61
N ILE A 26 7.26 -13.45 -0.58
CA ILE A 26 6.11 -14.05 0.10
C ILE A 26 5.30 -12.98 0.85
N SER A 27 5.95 -12.09 1.59
CA SER A 27 5.26 -11.03 2.32
C SER A 27 4.55 -10.05 1.39
N THR A 28 5.17 -9.67 0.27
CA THR A 28 4.55 -8.82 -0.75
C THR A 28 3.36 -9.51 -1.42
N GLY A 29 3.51 -10.78 -1.77
CA GLY A 29 2.42 -11.58 -2.34
C GLY A 29 1.20 -11.67 -1.41
N LEU A 30 1.43 -12.01 -0.14
CA LEU A 30 0.36 -12.09 0.87
C LEU A 30 -0.25 -10.72 1.17
N PHE A 31 0.56 -9.67 1.23
CA PHE A 31 0.08 -8.30 1.42
C PHE A 31 -0.83 -7.88 0.25
N THR A 32 -0.41 -8.15 -0.98
CA THR A 32 -1.19 -7.85 -2.18
C THR A 32 -2.49 -8.66 -2.22
N PHE A 33 -2.42 -9.95 -1.88
CA PHE A 33 -3.59 -10.82 -1.80
C PHE A 33 -4.60 -10.36 -0.74
N ALA A 34 -4.12 -9.90 0.41
CA ALA A 34 -4.97 -9.33 1.47
C ALA A 34 -5.68 -8.03 1.04
N HIS A 35 -5.19 -7.36 -0.02
CA HIS A 35 -5.83 -6.21 -0.66
C HIS A 35 -6.66 -6.65 -1.88
N GLY A 36 -7.52 -7.65 -1.71
CA GLY A 36 -8.33 -8.26 -2.77
C GLY A 36 -9.09 -7.26 -3.65
N GLY A 37 -9.61 -6.17 -3.09
CA GLY A 37 -10.26 -5.10 -3.84
C GLY A 37 -9.37 -4.41 -4.89
N ALA A 38 -8.03 -4.50 -4.76
CA ALA A 38 -7.12 -3.98 -5.78
C ALA A 38 -7.24 -4.73 -7.11
N PHE A 39 -7.50 -6.04 -7.06
CA PHE A 39 -7.67 -6.87 -8.26
C PHE A 39 -8.97 -6.53 -9.00
N GLU A 40 -10.02 -6.20 -8.27
CA GLU A 40 -11.31 -5.77 -8.85
C GLU A 40 -11.22 -4.37 -9.46
N ALA A 41 -10.41 -3.49 -8.86
CA ALA A 41 -10.22 -2.12 -9.32
C ALA A 41 -9.29 -1.99 -10.55
N GLY A 42 -8.54 -3.05 -10.89
CA GLY A 42 -7.69 -3.10 -12.08
C GLY A 42 -6.21 -3.24 -11.77
N ILE A 43 -5.37 -3.18 -12.82
CA ILE A 43 -3.93 -3.44 -12.71
C ILE A 43 -3.17 -2.30 -11.98
N LEU A 44 -3.57 -1.06 -12.14
CA LEU A 44 -2.89 0.09 -11.51
C LEU A 44 -2.95 0.05 -9.98
N PRO A 45 -4.11 -0.20 -9.35
CA PRO A 45 -4.19 -0.43 -7.91
C PRO A 45 -3.32 -1.58 -7.43
N VAL A 46 -3.26 -2.69 -8.17
CA VAL A 46 -2.40 -3.83 -7.81
C VAL A 46 -0.92 -3.43 -7.81
N LEU A 47 -0.45 -2.73 -8.85
CA LEU A 47 0.92 -2.21 -8.93
C LEU A 47 1.23 -1.25 -7.78
N ASN A 48 0.28 -0.41 -7.40
CA ASN A 48 0.43 0.50 -6.26
C ASN A 48 0.59 -0.26 -4.94
N VAL A 49 -0.24 -1.28 -4.70
CA VAL A 49 -0.14 -2.13 -3.50
C VAL A 49 1.21 -2.84 -3.44
N ILE A 50 1.69 -3.39 -4.56
CA ILE A 50 3.00 -4.03 -4.65
C ILE A 50 4.12 -3.03 -4.35
N THR A 51 4.10 -1.85 -4.99
CA THR A 51 5.10 -0.79 -4.78
C THR A 51 5.11 -0.33 -3.33
N MET A 52 3.94 -0.12 -2.74
CA MET A 52 3.81 0.26 -1.33
C MET A 52 4.35 -0.83 -0.40
N SER A 53 4.08 -2.10 -0.69
CA SER A 53 4.60 -3.24 0.07
C SER A 53 6.12 -3.29 0.05
N LEU A 54 6.73 -3.12 -1.14
CA LEU A 54 8.19 -3.10 -1.28
C LEU A 54 8.81 -1.90 -0.56
N PHE A 55 8.22 -0.72 -0.70
CA PHE A 55 8.68 0.50 -0.04
C PHE A 55 8.67 0.35 1.49
N VAL A 56 7.55 -0.09 2.04
CA VAL A 56 7.40 -0.28 3.49
C VAL A 56 8.34 -1.37 4.03
N THR A 57 8.60 -2.42 3.23
CA THR A 57 9.59 -3.45 3.59
C THR A 57 11.02 -2.90 3.57
N ALA A 58 11.36 -2.05 2.58
CA ALA A 58 12.67 -1.38 2.54
C ALA A 58 12.87 -0.45 3.74
N VAL A 59 11.83 0.29 4.14
CA VAL A 59 11.85 1.12 5.35
C VAL A 59 12.07 0.27 6.61
N LEU A 60 11.41 -0.88 6.72
CA LEU A 60 11.62 -1.82 7.82
C LEU A 60 13.08 -2.27 7.91
N GLU A 61 13.68 -2.65 6.77
CA GLU A 61 15.08 -3.08 6.71
C GLU A 61 16.05 -1.96 7.05
N TYR A 62 15.76 -0.73 6.62
CA TYR A 62 16.60 0.42 6.90
C TYR A 62 16.51 0.91 8.35
N THR A 63 15.31 0.93 8.91
CA THR A 63 15.06 1.48 10.26
C THR A 63 15.19 0.44 11.37
N GLU A 64 15.17 -0.84 11.01
CA GLU A 64 15.08 -1.98 11.94
C GLU A 64 13.92 -1.84 12.94
N SER A 65 12.92 -1.04 12.60
CA SER A 65 11.78 -0.70 13.45
C SER A 65 10.46 -0.91 12.73
N LEU A 66 9.56 -1.65 13.36
CA LEU A 66 8.21 -1.88 12.86
C LEU A 66 7.31 -0.63 12.96
N VAL A 67 7.69 0.32 13.80
CA VAL A 67 6.91 1.57 13.99
C VAL A 67 6.87 2.41 12.71
N ALA A 68 8.00 2.55 12.02
CA ALA A 68 8.08 3.34 10.78
C ALA A 68 7.15 2.81 9.67
N PRO A 69 7.16 1.51 9.32
CA PRO A 69 6.17 0.91 8.42
C PRO A 69 4.72 1.16 8.82
N ILE A 70 4.38 0.98 10.09
CA ILE A 70 3.01 1.18 10.58
C ILE A 70 2.58 2.64 10.41
N VAL A 71 3.42 3.59 10.79
CA VAL A 71 3.12 5.03 10.68
C VAL A 71 2.97 5.43 9.22
N ILE A 72 3.87 5.00 8.34
CA ILE A 72 3.80 5.31 6.90
C ILE A 72 2.52 4.75 6.29
N HIS A 73 2.19 3.50 6.56
CA HIS A 73 0.98 2.87 6.04
C HIS A 73 -0.29 3.55 6.58
N PHE A 74 -0.30 3.90 7.86
CA PHE A 74 -1.39 4.65 8.48
C PHE A 74 -1.57 6.03 7.85
N LEU A 75 -0.49 6.79 7.70
CA LEU A 75 -0.52 8.11 7.06
C LEU A 75 -0.95 8.02 5.60
N TRP A 76 -0.45 7.04 4.85
CA TRP A 76 -0.83 6.81 3.47
C TRP A 76 -2.34 6.60 3.31
N ASN A 77 -2.90 5.70 4.10
CA ASN A 77 -4.34 5.43 4.07
C ASN A 77 -5.16 6.60 4.65
N GLY A 78 -4.72 7.19 5.77
CA GLY A 78 -5.44 8.28 6.43
C GLY A 78 -5.45 9.55 5.58
N VAL A 79 -4.30 10.00 5.12
CA VAL A 79 -4.19 11.21 4.29
C VAL A 79 -4.76 10.96 2.90
N GLY A 80 -4.42 9.85 2.27
CA GLY A 80 -4.84 9.53 0.92
C GLY A 80 -6.35 9.31 0.80
N ALA A 81 -6.93 8.48 1.68
CA ALA A 81 -8.34 8.13 1.60
C ALA A 81 -9.26 9.14 2.27
N ILE A 82 -8.95 9.57 3.49
CA ILE A 82 -9.87 10.39 4.32
C ILE A 82 -9.76 11.87 3.97
N ILE A 83 -8.56 12.42 3.88
CA ILE A 83 -8.36 13.86 3.66
C ILE A 83 -8.51 14.19 2.18
N LEU A 84 -7.80 13.49 1.30
CA LEU A 84 -7.73 13.81 -0.12
C LEU A 84 -8.85 13.15 -0.97
N GLY A 85 -9.69 12.29 -0.36
CA GLY A 85 -10.76 11.61 -1.07
C GLY A 85 -10.27 10.60 -2.10
N GLY A 86 -9.07 10.05 -1.90
CA GLY A 86 -8.55 8.92 -2.68
C GLY A 86 -9.36 7.66 -2.37
N VAL A 87 -9.40 6.71 -3.31
CA VAL A 87 -10.15 5.47 -3.13
C VAL A 87 -9.49 4.59 -2.06
N SER A 88 -10.26 4.27 -1.03
CA SER A 88 -9.95 3.16 -0.15
C SER A 88 -10.39 1.85 -0.82
N LEU A 89 -9.52 0.84 -0.81
CA LEU A 89 -9.84 -0.50 -1.34
C LEU A 89 -10.86 -1.27 -0.50
N ALA A 90 -11.21 -0.76 0.67
CA ALA A 90 -12.11 -1.45 1.58
C ALA A 90 -13.57 -1.01 1.45
N GLU A 91 -13.86 0.29 1.35
CA GLU A 91 -15.21 0.87 1.22
C GLU A 91 -15.12 2.38 0.92
N ASP A 92 -16.21 3.00 0.46
CA ASP A 92 -16.30 4.45 0.32
C ASP A 92 -16.42 5.09 1.72
N TYR A 93 -15.33 5.65 2.21
CA TYR A 93 -15.33 6.42 3.46
C TYR A 93 -15.75 7.87 3.23
N PRO A 94 -16.42 8.51 4.20
CA PRO A 94 -16.63 9.94 4.16
C PRO A 94 -15.28 10.67 4.10
N HIS A 95 -15.10 11.51 3.10
CA HIS A 95 -13.88 12.28 2.86
C HIS A 95 -14.16 13.77 2.97
N LEU A 96 -13.13 14.53 3.40
CA LEU A 96 -13.27 15.98 3.62
C LEU A 96 -13.16 16.76 2.30
N PHE A 97 -12.39 16.26 1.35
CA PHE A 97 -12.15 16.90 0.06
C PHE A 97 -12.31 15.90 -1.08
N ASN A 98 -12.86 16.35 -2.19
CA ASN A 98 -12.88 15.59 -3.44
C ASN A 98 -11.66 15.99 -4.27
N MET A 99 -10.75 15.03 -4.51
CA MET A 99 -9.62 15.26 -5.38
C MET A 99 -10.07 15.19 -6.84
N VAL A 100 -10.11 16.35 -7.51
CA VAL A 100 -10.34 16.44 -8.96
C VAL A 100 -8.98 16.56 -9.63
N ILE A 101 -8.57 15.51 -10.35
CA ILE A 101 -7.32 15.51 -11.09
C ILE A 101 -7.60 16.06 -12.49
N SER A 102 -7.22 17.32 -12.69
CA SER A 102 -7.26 17.98 -14.00
C SER A 102 -5.82 18.15 -14.47
N GLY A 103 -5.45 17.54 -15.58
CA GLY A 103 -4.11 17.66 -16.12
C GLY A 103 -3.75 16.64 -17.20
N ASN A 104 -2.51 16.66 -17.63
CA ASN A 104 -1.96 15.82 -18.68
C ASN A 104 -2.06 14.32 -18.32
N SER A 105 -2.30 13.46 -19.30
CA SER A 105 -2.49 12.01 -19.10
C SER A 105 -1.45 11.34 -18.19
N ILE A 106 -0.19 11.75 -18.29
CA ILE A 106 0.90 11.19 -17.49
C ILE A 106 0.75 11.57 -16.01
N LEU A 107 0.37 12.81 -15.72
CA LEU A 107 0.19 13.31 -14.36
C LEU A 107 -1.03 12.67 -13.69
N SER A 108 -2.12 12.49 -14.45
CA SER A 108 -3.33 11.80 -13.97
C SER A 108 -3.07 10.31 -13.72
N MET A 109 -2.24 9.67 -14.54
CA MET A 109 -1.82 8.29 -14.37
C MET A 109 -0.96 8.12 -13.11
N PHE A 110 0.00 9.03 -12.90
CA PHE A 110 0.85 9.02 -11.70
C PHE A 110 0.03 9.23 -10.42
N SER A 111 -0.90 10.16 -10.44
CA SER A 111 -1.80 10.42 -9.32
C SER A 111 -2.73 9.22 -9.04
N ARG A 112 -3.21 8.52 -10.07
CA ARG A 112 -3.99 7.29 -9.91
C ARG A 112 -3.18 6.16 -9.29
N ILE A 113 -1.90 6.04 -9.66
CA ILE A 113 -0.99 5.07 -9.05
C ILE A 113 -0.77 5.42 -7.58
N LEU A 114 -0.52 6.69 -7.28
CA LEU A 114 -0.18 7.15 -5.94
C LEU A 114 -1.37 7.05 -4.97
N PHE A 115 -2.58 7.41 -5.40
CA PHE A 115 -3.76 7.50 -4.53
C PHE A 115 -4.90 6.54 -4.91
N MET A 116 -4.66 5.59 -5.81
CA MET A 116 -5.68 4.62 -6.26
C MET A 116 -7.01 5.28 -6.69
N TYR A 117 -6.94 6.36 -7.45
CA TYR A 117 -8.11 7.14 -7.83
C TYR A 117 -9.05 6.35 -8.74
N LYS A 118 -10.32 6.22 -8.33
CA LYS A 118 -11.41 5.71 -9.17
C LYS A 118 -12.04 6.88 -9.93
N CYS A 119 -11.96 6.87 -11.25
CA CYS A 119 -12.81 7.72 -12.09
C CYS A 119 -14.23 7.12 -12.11
N ASN A 120 -15.19 7.89 -11.67
CA ASN A 120 -16.58 7.70 -12.07
C ASN A 120 -16.78 8.30 -13.46
#